data_e3845033a68da2c30e94b13ba2660e78
#
_entry.id   e3845033a68da2c30e94b13ba2660e78
#
_cell.length_a   1.000
_cell.length_b   1.000
_cell.length_c   1.000
_cell.angle_alpha   90.00
_cell.angle_beta   90.00
_cell.angle_gamma   90.00
#
_symmetry.space_group_name_H-M   'P 1'
#
loop_
_entity.id
_entity.type
_entity.pdbx_description
1 polymer ?
#
loop_
_entity_poly.entity_id
_entity_poly.type
_entity_poly.pdbx_seq_one_letter_code
_entity_poly.pdbx_strand_id
1 'polypeptide(L)'
;MSLRRRRLPEHLEAPARAFDDLLPPLERAGAALTASVPGTRLPGRPLAETLSEFEDELREVRDGMDDWRSPDVELEWEACSRGLDEALALADRVRTEGVHPEGFEGLIGLIGDLLAPLDAFERAAARFRELRG
;
A
#
# COMPACT_ATOMS: atom_id res chain seq x y z
N MET A 1 32.11 22.55 -13.77
CA MET A 1 31.12 21.47 -13.86
C MET A 1 30.16 21.53 -12.70
N SER A 2 28.92 21.70 -12.97
CA SER A 2 27.97 21.79 -11.88
C SER A 2 27.47 20.39 -11.50
N LEU A 3 27.64 20.04 -10.24
CA LEU A 3 27.00 18.89 -9.64
C LEU A 3 25.54 19.27 -9.38
N ARG A 4 24.78 19.40 -10.43
CA ARG A 4 23.36 19.70 -10.27
C ARG A 4 22.66 18.47 -9.72
N ARG A 5 22.08 18.62 -8.56
CA ARG A 5 21.09 17.65 -8.10
C ARG A 5 19.94 17.66 -9.09
N ARG A 6 19.65 16.51 -9.67
CA ARG A 6 18.48 16.38 -10.51
C ARG A 6 17.25 16.55 -9.62
N ARG A 7 16.39 17.44 -10.01
CA ARG A 7 15.17 17.75 -9.29
C ARG A 7 13.98 17.39 -10.15
N LEU A 8 12.90 17.05 -9.50
CA LEU A 8 11.62 16.94 -10.16
C LEU A 8 11.27 18.29 -10.82
N PRO A 9 10.58 18.26 -11.97
CA PRO A 9 9.93 19.45 -12.50
C PRO A 9 9.07 20.09 -11.41
N GLU A 10 9.00 21.42 -11.42
CA GLU A 10 8.29 22.17 -10.38
C GLU A 10 6.85 21.69 -10.17
N HIS A 11 6.12 21.40 -11.26
CA HIS A 11 4.74 20.95 -11.19
C HIS A 11 4.57 19.57 -10.54
N LEU A 12 5.64 18.79 -10.36
CA LEU A 12 5.62 17.47 -9.73
C LEU A 12 6.11 17.50 -8.29
N GLU A 13 6.61 18.63 -7.78
CA GLU A 13 7.09 18.70 -6.40
C GLU A 13 6.00 18.41 -5.39
N ALA A 14 4.83 19.03 -5.53
CA ALA A 14 3.71 18.79 -4.63
C ALA A 14 3.13 17.38 -4.76
N PRO A 15 2.88 16.85 -5.98
CA PRO A 15 2.46 15.44 -6.12
C PRO A 15 3.46 14.45 -5.54
N ALA A 16 4.76 14.64 -5.75
CA ALA A 16 5.77 13.73 -5.20
C ALA A 16 5.76 13.72 -3.68
N ARG A 17 5.62 14.90 -3.06
CA ARG A 17 5.54 15.02 -1.61
C ARG A 17 4.28 14.35 -1.08
N ALA A 18 3.15 14.57 -1.74
CA ALA A 18 1.89 13.93 -1.37
C ALA A 18 1.99 12.42 -1.47
N PHE A 19 2.65 11.91 -2.52
CA PHE A 19 2.90 10.47 -2.66
C PHE A 19 3.76 9.93 -1.51
N ASP A 20 4.83 10.63 -1.17
CA ASP A 20 5.71 10.22 -0.07
C ASP A 20 4.96 10.15 1.27
N ASP A 21 3.98 11.02 1.47
CA ASP A 21 3.15 11.03 2.68
C ASP A 21 2.24 9.80 2.78
N LEU A 22 2.04 9.06 1.68
CA LEU A 22 1.25 7.83 1.69
C LEU A 22 2.08 6.59 2.09
N LEU A 23 3.41 6.69 2.03
CA LEU A 23 4.28 5.56 2.34
C LEU A 23 4.16 5.06 3.78
N PRO A 24 4.14 5.93 4.81
CA PRO A 24 3.96 5.48 6.19
C PRO A 24 2.66 4.69 6.41
N PRO A 25 1.47 5.14 5.99
CA PRO A 25 0.26 4.33 6.16
C PRO A 25 0.30 3.02 5.36
N LEU A 26 0.94 2.99 4.18
CA LEU A 26 1.13 1.75 3.43
C LEU A 26 2.00 0.76 4.20
N GLU A 27 3.08 1.23 4.81
CA GLU A 27 3.96 0.40 5.64
C GLU A 27 3.22 -0.13 6.87
N ARG A 28 2.41 0.72 7.51
CA ARG A 28 1.61 0.30 8.66
C ARG A 28 0.57 -0.74 8.28
N ALA A 29 -0.03 -0.62 7.08
CA ALA A 29 -0.97 -1.61 6.58
C ALA A 29 -0.31 -2.99 6.45
N GLY A 30 0.87 -3.05 5.84
CA GLY A 30 1.63 -4.29 5.71
C GLY A 30 2.04 -4.85 7.07
N ALA A 31 2.50 -3.99 7.98
CA ALA A 31 2.89 -4.39 9.34
C ALA A 31 1.69 -4.94 10.12
N ALA A 32 0.49 -4.35 9.96
CA ALA A 32 -0.71 -4.83 10.62
C ALA A 32 -1.01 -6.28 10.22
N LEU A 33 -0.96 -6.60 8.94
CA LEU A 33 -1.19 -7.97 8.46
C LEU A 33 -0.11 -8.94 8.97
N THR A 34 1.14 -8.52 8.95
CA THR A 34 2.25 -9.34 9.43
C THR A 34 2.10 -9.67 10.92
N ALA A 35 1.49 -8.76 11.70
CA ALA A 35 1.25 -8.99 13.12
C ALA A 35 0.28 -10.15 13.39
N SER A 36 -0.49 -10.61 12.41
CA SER A 36 -1.35 -11.79 12.56
C SER A 36 -0.57 -13.10 12.45
N VAL A 37 0.66 -13.06 11.96
CA VAL A 37 1.52 -14.24 11.85
C VAL A 37 2.17 -14.52 13.20
N PRO A 38 2.00 -15.76 13.76
CA PRO A 38 2.63 -16.08 15.03
C PRO A 38 4.16 -16.14 14.89
N GLY A 39 4.85 -15.55 15.87
CA GLY A 39 6.29 -15.64 15.96
C GLY A 39 6.72 -16.77 16.88
N THR A 40 8.04 -16.95 17.07
CA THR A 40 8.60 -17.98 17.93
C THR A 40 8.24 -17.82 19.40
N ARG A 41 7.93 -16.61 19.86
CA ARG A 41 7.66 -16.30 21.25
C ARG A 41 6.32 -15.58 21.49
N LEU A 42 5.68 -15.12 20.42
CA LEU A 42 4.45 -14.34 20.53
C LEU A 42 3.38 -14.96 19.65
N PRO A 43 2.16 -15.12 20.17
CA PRO A 43 1.03 -15.52 19.33
C PRO A 43 0.74 -14.40 18.34
N GLY A 44 0.23 -14.78 17.16
CA GLY A 44 -0.25 -13.79 16.20
C GLY A 44 -1.48 -13.06 16.74
N ARG A 45 -1.66 -11.82 16.32
CA ARG A 45 -2.87 -11.05 16.67
C ARG A 45 -4.06 -11.61 15.91
N PRO A 46 -5.28 -11.49 16.44
CA PRO A 46 -6.49 -11.93 15.74
C PRO A 46 -6.60 -11.32 14.35
N LEU A 47 -6.86 -12.15 13.34
CA LEU A 47 -6.90 -11.69 11.95
C LEU A 47 -7.97 -10.63 11.71
N ALA A 48 -9.14 -10.77 12.32
CA ALA A 48 -10.21 -9.77 12.18
C ALA A 48 -9.76 -8.39 12.63
N GLU A 49 -8.99 -8.31 13.72
CA GLU A 49 -8.45 -7.06 14.24
C GLU A 49 -7.40 -6.47 13.31
N THR A 50 -6.46 -7.30 12.83
CA THR A 50 -5.42 -6.84 11.92
C THR A 50 -5.97 -6.45 10.56
N LEU A 51 -7.02 -7.12 10.07
CA LEU A 51 -7.72 -6.74 8.85
C LEU A 51 -8.38 -5.37 8.99
N SER A 52 -8.99 -5.10 10.13
CA SER A 52 -9.61 -3.80 10.40
C SER A 52 -8.57 -2.68 10.37
N GLU A 53 -7.42 -2.90 11.00
CA GLU A 53 -6.32 -1.94 10.96
C GLU A 53 -5.78 -1.74 9.53
N PHE A 54 -5.63 -2.84 8.78
CA PHE A 54 -5.22 -2.81 7.38
C PHE A 54 -6.18 -1.94 6.55
N GLU A 55 -7.48 -2.16 6.69
CA GLU A 55 -8.49 -1.38 5.98
C GLU A 55 -8.41 0.10 6.33
N ASP A 56 -8.25 0.43 7.62
CA ASP A 56 -8.16 1.81 8.08
C ASP A 56 -6.96 2.54 7.48
N GLU A 57 -5.80 1.86 7.45
CA GLU A 57 -4.59 2.43 6.84
C GLU A 57 -4.75 2.63 5.33
N LEU A 58 -5.38 1.68 4.64
CA LEU A 58 -5.62 1.81 3.21
C LEU A 58 -6.62 2.93 2.89
N ARG A 59 -7.60 3.18 3.76
CA ARG A 59 -8.51 4.31 3.59
C ARG A 59 -7.78 5.63 3.73
N GLU A 60 -6.83 5.71 4.65
CA GLU A 60 -5.97 6.90 4.78
C GLU A 60 -5.18 7.14 3.50
N VAL A 61 -4.62 6.06 2.90
CA VAL A 61 -3.94 6.14 1.61
C VAL A 61 -4.89 6.65 0.53
N ARG A 62 -6.10 6.10 0.48
CA ARG A 62 -7.11 6.51 -0.50
C ARG A 62 -7.44 7.99 -0.40
N ASP A 63 -7.56 8.50 0.81
CA ASP A 63 -7.88 9.91 1.04
C ASP A 63 -6.81 10.85 0.48
N GLY A 64 -5.56 10.38 0.39
CA GLY A 64 -4.46 11.15 -0.18
C GLY A 64 -4.19 10.91 -1.67
N MET A 65 -4.97 10.04 -2.33
CA MET A 65 -4.68 9.66 -3.71
C MET A 65 -4.76 10.82 -4.71
N ASP A 66 -5.77 11.67 -4.59
CA ASP A 66 -5.96 12.75 -5.54
C ASP A 66 -4.84 13.80 -5.49
N ASP A 67 -4.15 13.91 -4.37
CA ASP A 67 -3.11 14.93 -4.17
C ASP A 67 -1.84 14.65 -4.99
N TRP A 68 -1.63 13.42 -5.42
CA TRP A 68 -0.47 13.07 -6.24
C TRP A 68 -0.84 12.72 -7.68
N ARG A 69 -2.10 12.87 -8.05
CA ARG A 69 -2.54 12.61 -9.43
C ARG A 69 -1.96 13.67 -10.38
N SER A 70 -1.31 13.22 -11.44
CA SER A 70 -0.70 14.08 -12.45
C SER A 70 -0.63 13.33 -13.77
N PRO A 71 -0.73 14.03 -14.93
CA PRO A 71 -0.58 13.37 -16.23
C PRO A 71 0.72 12.56 -16.37
N ASP A 72 1.79 13.00 -15.73
CA ASP A 72 3.09 12.31 -15.79
C ASP A 72 3.10 10.96 -15.11
N VAL A 73 2.16 10.72 -14.20
CA VAL A 73 2.06 9.48 -13.41
C VAL A 73 0.66 8.87 -13.48
N GLU A 74 -0.12 9.22 -14.51
CA GLU A 74 -1.52 8.79 -14.61
C GLU A 74 -1.68 7.27 -14.66
N LEU A 75 -0.84 6.56 -15.40
CA LEU A 75 -0.90 5.10 -15.48
C LEU A 75 -0.63 4.45 -14.13
N GLU A 76 0.38 4.96 -13.43
CA GLU A 76 0.76 4.48 -12.11
C GLU A 76 -0.32 4.82 -11.09
N TRP A 77 -0.91 6.01 -11.19
CA TRP A 77 -2.01 6.43 -10.32
C TRP A 77 -3.22 5.51 -10.48
N GLU A 78 -3.61 5.20 -11.73
CA GLU A 78 -4.73 4.29 -11.99
C GLU A 78 -4.46 2.89 -11.47
N ALA A 79 -3.23 2.39 -11.65
CA ALA A 79 -2.84 1.08 -11.12
C ALA A 79 -2.92 1.04 -9.59
N CYS A 80 -2.45 2.10 -8.92
CA CYS A 80 -2.53 2.21 -7.46
C CYS A 80 -3.98 2.29 -6.99
N SER A 81 -4.82 3.05 -7.67
CA SER A 81 -6.24 3.18 -7.33
C SER A 81 -6.94 1.82 -7.42
N ARG A 82 -6.71 1.07 -8.51
CA ARG A 82 -7.26 -0.28 -8.65
C ARG A 82 -6.73 -1.22 -7.57
N GLY A 83 -5.44 -1.14 -7.27
CA GLY A 83 -4.83 -1.97 -6.24
C GLY A 83 -5.45 -1.73 -4.87
N LEU A 84 -5.71 -0.47 -4.52
CA LEU A 84 -6.41 -0.13 -3.29
C LEU A 84 -7.81 -0.73 -3.25
N ASP A 85 -8.55 -0.60 -4.35
CA ASP A 85 -9.91 -1.16 -4.43
C ASP A 85 -9.90 -2.68 -4.29
N GLU A 86 -8.98 -3.37 -4.96
CA GLU A 86 -8.84 -4.82 -4.86
C GLU A 86 -8.48 -5.28 -3.45
N ALA A 87 -7.51 -4.62 -2.83
CA ALA A 87 -7.08 -4.99 -1.48
C ALA A 87 -8.19 -4.74 -0.45
N LEU A 88 -8.87 -3.61 -0.54
CA LEU A 88 -10.00 -3.28 0.35
C LEU A 88 -11.17 -4.24 0.15
N ALA A 89 -11.50 -4.58 -1.10
CA ALA A 89 -12.58 -5.50 -1.40
C ALA A 89 -12.29 -6.91 -0.85
N LEU A 90 -11.05 -7.38 -1.00
CA LEU A 90 -10.66 -8.69 -0.46
C LEU A 90 -10.69 -8.69 1.07
N ALA A 91 -10.14 -7.66 1.70
CA ALA A 91 -10.13 -7.53 3.16
C ALA A 91 -11.56 -7.50 3.71
N ASP A 92 -12.44 -6.73 3.09
CA ASP A 92 -13.85 -6.65 3.49
C ASP A 92 -14.54 -8.00 3.36
N ARG A 93 -14.31 -8.71 2.27
CA ARG A 93 -14.91 -10.03 2.03
C ARG A 93 -14.44 -11.04 3.07
N VAL A 94 -13.14 -11.10 3.34
CA VAL A 94 -12.58 -12.01 4.34
C VAL A 94 -13.16 -11.72 5.71
N ARG A 95 -13.26 -10.45 6.08
CA ARG A 95 -13.77 -10.02 7.37
C ARG A 95 -15.27 -10.31 7.53
N THR A 96 -16.06 -10.02 6.49
CA THR A 96 -17.53 -10.16 6.54
C THR A 96 -17.98 -11.60 6.35
N GLU A 97 -17.32 -12.37 5.51
CA GLU A 97 -17.65 -13.79 5.28
C GLU A 97 -17.06 -14.71 6.35
N GLY A 98 -16.18 -14.18 7.21
CA GLY A 98 -15.55 -14.96 8.25
C GLY A 98 -14.65 -16.06 7.72
N VAL A 99 -14.01 -15.84 6.58
CA VAL A 99 -13.08 -16.81 6.00
C VAL A 99 -11.88 -16.97 6.93
N HIS A 100 -11.61 -18.22 7.32
CA HIS A 100 -10.46 -18.53 8.15
C HIS A 100 -9.42 -19.25 7.31
N PRO A 101 -8.21 -18.68 7.17
CA PRO A 101 -7.14 -19.35 6.45
C PRO A 101 -6.75 -20.64 7.19
N GLU A 102 -6.56 -21.72 6.44
CA GLU A 102 -6.16 -22.99 7.01
C GLU A 102 -4.66 -23.04 7.23
N GLY A 103 -4.25 -23.07 8.49
CA GLY A 103 -2.86 -23.22 8.87
C GLY A 103 -2.00 -22.01 8.53
N PHE A 104 -0.70 -22.15 8.78
CA PHE A 104 0.28 -21.09 8.56
C PHE A 104 0.40 -20.72 7.09
N GLU A 105 0.44 -21.71 6.21
CA GLU A 105 0.56 -21.47 4.76
C GLU A 105 -0.66 -20.73 4.21
N GLY A 106 -1.86 -21.09 4.68
CA GLY A 106 -3.09 -20.40 4.29
C GLY A 106 -3.08 -18.93 4.72
N LEU A 107 -2.59 -18.67 5.93
CA LEU A 107 -2.47 -17.30 6.44
C LEU A 107 -1.47 -16.49 5.62
N ILE A 108 -0.29 -17.04 5.34
CA ILE A 108 0.72 -16.38 4.53
C ILE A 108 0.20 -16.13 3.11
N GLY A 109 -0.51 -17.10 2.52
CA GLY A 109 -1.13 -16.94 1.21
C GLY A 109 -2.14 -15.80 1.18
N LEU A 110 -2.99 -15.70 2.20
CA LEU A 110 -3.97 -14.62 2.30
C LEU A 110 -3.29 -13.26 2.42
N ILE A 111 -2.28 -13.15 3.27
CA ILE A 111 -1.51 -11.91 3.43
C ILE A 111 -0.88 -11.51 2.10
N GLY A 112 -0.30 -12.48 1.38
CA GLY A 112 0.26 -12.24 0.05
C GLY A 112 -0.79 -11.71 -0.93
N ASP A 113 -1.97 -12.29 -0.94
CA ASP A 113 -3.07 -11.87 -1.82
C ASP A 113 -3.56 -10.47 -1.48
N LEU A 114 -3.55 -10.09 -0.20
CA LEU A 114 -3.94 -8.74 0.25
C LEU A 114 -2.89 -7.69 -0.11
N LEU A 115 -1.62 -8.05 -0.08
CA LEU A 115 -0.52 -7.11 -0.34
C LEU A 115 -0.16 -7.00 -1.82
N ALA A 116 -0.36 -8.05 -2.62
CA ALA A 116 0.01 -8.05 -4.04
C ALA A 116 -0.56 -6.87 -4.83
N PRO A 117 -1.85 -6.49 -4.66
CA PRO A 117 -2.39 -5.34 -5.39
C PRO A 117 -1.69 -4.02 -5.06
N LEU A 118 -1.03 -3.94 -3.90
CA LEU A 118 -0.32 -2.73 -3.45
C LEU A 118 1.06 -2.58 -4.07
N ASP A 119 1.54 -3.60 -4.81
CA ASP A 119 2.83 -3.53 -5.51
C ASP A 119 2.86 -2.38 -6.54
N ALA A 120 1.68 -1.93 -6.99
CA ALA A 120 1.57 -0.78 -7.88
C ALA A 120 2.22 0.48 -7.29
N PHE A 121 2.22 0.61 -5.95
CA PHE A 121 2.85 1.77 -5.29
C PHE A 121 4.38 1.76 -5.45
N GLU A 122 5.00 0.59 -5.53
CA GLU A 122 6.44 0.48 -5.82
C GLU A 122 6.74 0.98 -7.23
N ARG A 123 5.88 0.67 -8.20
CA ARG A 123 6.03 1.17 -9.57
C ARG A 123 5.85 2.68 -9.64
N ALA A 124 4.89 3.22 -8.90
CA ALA A 124 4.68 4.67 -8.81
C ALA A 124 5.91 5.35 -8.19
N ALA A 125 6.46 4.78 -7.11
CA ALA A 125 7.68 5.29 -6.49
C ALA A 125 8.85 5.28 -7.47
N ALA A 126 8.99 4.21 -8.24
CA ALA A 126 10.03 4.10 -9.28
C ALA A 126 9.84 5.17 -10.36
N ARG A 127 8.59 5.43 -10.75
CA ARG A 127 8.29 6.46 -11.74
C ARG A 127 8.70 7.85 -11.26
N PHE A 128 8.41 8.18 -10.02
CA PHE A 128 8.85 9.46 -9.45
C PHE A 128 10.38 9.57 -9.42
N ARG A 129 11.07 8.47 -9.12
CA ARG A 129 12.54 8.46 -9.19
C ARG A 129 13.05 8.69 -10.61
N GLU A 130 12.41 8.10 -11.62
CA GLU A 130 12.77 8.34 -13.03
C GLU A 130 12.55 9.79 -13.41
N LEU A 131 11.47 10.41 -12.94
CA LEU A 131 11.16 11.81 -13.24
C LEU A 131 12.13 12.79 -12.57
N ARG A 132 12.78 12.37 -11.51
CA ARG A 132 13.86 13.13 -10.89
C ARG A 132 15.14 13.09 -11.71
N GLY A 133 15.20 12.17 -12.62
CA GLY A 133 16.31 11.96 -13.52
C GLY A 133 17.34 11.02 -12.96
#